data_cf8e9312dff1fcfcbb5b976b37282892
#
_entry.id   cf8e9312dff1fcfcbb5b976b37282892
#
_cell.length_a   1.000
_cell.length_b   1.000
_cell.length_c   1.000
_cell.angle_alpha   90.00
_cell.angle_beta   90.00
_cell.angle_gamma   90.00
#
_symmetry.space_group_name_H-M   'P 1'
#
loop_
_entity.id
_entity.type
_entity.pdbx_description
1 polymer ?
#
loop_
_entity_poly.entity_id
_entity_poly.type
_entity_poly.pdbx_seq_one_letter_code
_entity_poly.pdbx_strand_id
1 'polypeptide(L)'
;MINDNEDLIKRLTLRIDDLKKLYEKEKVKSSQLQKLNSELSEQLSLKNKEIEMYEMKLNTLKLAKSLSAFNDKHDAKIKVTNLVREIDKCIALLNR
;
A
#
# COMPACT_ATOMS: atom_id res chain seq x y z
N MET A 1 10.98 42.69 -45.77
CA MET A 1 10.12 41.60 -46.21
C MET A 1 10.76 40.24 -46.00
N ILE A 2 11.99 40.01 -46.39
CA ILE A 2 12.75 38.78 -46.13
C ILE A 2 12.98 38.59 -44.65
N ASN A 3 13.18 39.68 -43.89
CA ASN A 3 13.38 39.67 -42.45
C ASN A 3 12.15 39.19 -41.63
N ASP A 4 10.93 39.45 -42.11
CA ASP A 4 9.70 39.04 -41.44
C ASP A 4 9.50 37.53 -41.50
N ASN A 5 9.86 36.89 -42.60
CA ASN A 5 9.81 35.43 -42.76
C ASN A 5 10.88 34.73 -41.91
N GLU A 6 12.08 35.30 -41.86
CA GLU A 6 13.16 34.80 -41.00
C GLU A 6 12.80 34.91 -39.52
N ASP A 7 12.23 36.03 -39.11
CA ASP A 7 11.76 36.24 -37.75
C ASP A 7 10.66 35.24 -37.36
N LEU A 8 9.73 34.98 -38.26
CA LEU A 8 8.66 34.02 -38.07
C LEU A 8 9.21 32.60 -37.86
N ILE A 9 10.18 32.23 -38.71
CA ILE A 9 10.84 30.91 -38.62
C ILE A 9 11.60 30.78 -37.30
N LYS A 10 12.32 31.81 -36.88
CA LYS A 10 13.02 31.83 -35.58
C LYS A 10 12.08 31.69 -34.43
N ARG A 11 10.96 32.42 -34.43
CA ARG A 11 9.92 32.29 -33.37
C ARG A 11 9.31 30.88 -33.33
N LEU A 12 9.04 30.33 -34.49
CA LEU A 12 8.48 29.00 -34.62
C LEU A 12 9.45 27.95 -34.07
N THR A 13 10.73 28.07 -34.43
CA THR A 13 11.80 27.18 -33.97
C THR A 13 11.93 27.23 -32.45
N LEU A 14 11.91 28.43 -31.86
CA LEU A 14 11.96 28.61 -30.41
C LEU A 14 10.76 27.99 -29.70
N ARG A 15 9.58 28.14 -30.27
CA ARG A 15 8.35 27.54 -29.71
C ARG A 15 8.38 26.02 -29.77
N ILE A 16 8.91 25.47 -30.86
CA ILE A 16 9.07 24.02 -31.02
C ILE A 16 10.06 23.50 -29.98
N ASP A 17 11.17 24.18 -29.76
CA ASP A 17 12.15 23.83 -28.75
C ASP A 17 11.54 23.86 -27.33
N ASP A 18 10.80 24.92 -27.04
CA ASP A 18 10.10 25.04 -25.74
C ASP A 18 9.09 23.91 -25.54
N LEU A 19 8.36 23.58 -26.59
CA LEU A 19 7.39 22.46 -26.55
C LEU A 19 8.08 21.12 -26.31
N LYS A 20 9.20 20.88 -26.97
CA LYS A 20 10.02 19.68 -26.73
C LYS A 20 10.49 19.57 -25.30
N LYS A 21 10.98 20.68 -24.74
CA LYS A 21 11.44 20.74 -23.35
C LYS A 21 10.30 20.45 -22.39
N LEU A 22 9.14 21.03 -22.62
CA LEU A 22 7.94 20.78 -21.83
C LEU A 22 7.51 19.31 -21.92
N TYR A 23 7.53 18.75 -23.11
CA TYR A 23 7.19 17.35 -23.34
C TYR A 23 8.13 16.41 -22.59
N GLU A 24 9.44 16.64 -22.69
CA GLU A 24 10.45 15.86 -21.96
C GLU A 24 10.24 15.94 -20.44
N LYS A 25 9.99 17.15 -19.96
CA LYS A 25 9.76 17.42 -18.54
C LYS A 25 8.51 16.69 -18.03
N GLU A 26 7.42 16.76 -18.79
CA GLU A 26 6.17 16.06 -18.45
C GLU A 26 6.33 14.54 -18.52
N LYS A 27 7.09 14.04 -19.48
CA LYS A 27 7.38 12.62 -19.62
C LYS A 27 8.14 12.07 -18.41
N VAL A 28 9.17 12.79 -17.96
CA VAL A 28 9.94 12.43 -16.76
C VAL A 28 9.03 12.47 -15.51
N LYS A 29 8.24 13.52 -15.40
CA LYS A 29 7.30 13.69 -14.28
C LYS A 29 6.26 12.57 -14.23
N SER A 30 5.71 12.20 -15.39
CA SER A 30 4.74 11.10 -15.50
C SER A 30 5.37 9.76 -15.08
N SER A 31 6.59 9.51 -15.52
CA SER A 31 7.34 8.30 -15.14
C SER A 31 7.60 8.23 -13.63
N GLN A 32 8.00 9.36 -13.04
CA GLN A 32 8.22 9.46 -11.59
C GLN A 32 6.93 9.25 -10.81
N LEU A 33 5.82 9.80 -11.28
CA LEU A 33 4.51 9.62 -10.66
C LEU A 33 4.02 8.18 -10.72
N GLN A 34 4.24 7.50 -11.84
CA GLN A 34 3.91 6.08 -11.99
C GLN A 34 4.70 5.23 -11.00
N LYS A 35 5.99 5.49 -10.87
CA LYS A 35 6.86 4.80 -9.92
C LYS A 35 6.42 5.02 -8.49
N LEU A 36 6.14 6.27 -8.13
CA LEU A 36 5.66 6.64 -6.81
C LEU A 36 4.32 5.98 -6.52
N ASN A 37 3.42 5.96 -7.47
CA ASN A 37 2.10 5.34 -7.35
C ASN A 37 2.21 3.83 -7.09
N SER A 38 3.11 3.17 -7.81
CA SER A 38 3.40 1.74 -7.63
C SER A 38 3.98 1.46 -6.23
N GLU A 39 4.91 2.27 -5.77
CA GLU A 39 5.50 2.17 -4.43
C GLU A 39 4.45 2.37 -3.33
N LEU A 40 3.60 3.38 -3.48
CA LEU A 40 2.53 3.66 -2.53
C LEU A 40 1.51 2.51 -2.47
N SER A 41 1.15 1.95 -3.61
CA SER A 41 0.25 0.80 -3.69
C SER A 41 0.82 -0.41 -2.95
N GLU A 42 2.11 -0.66 -3.13
CA GLU A 42 2.82 -1.74 -2.43
C GLU A 42 2.87 -1.51 -0.93
N GLN A 43 3.21 -0.30 -0.49
CA GLN A 43 3.20 0.08 0.93
C GLN A 43 1.82 -0.06 1.54
N LEU A 44 0.78 0.33 0.82
CA LEU A 44 -0.60 0.20 1.27
C LEU A 44 -0.97 -1.27 1.49
N SER A 45 -0.60 -2.13 0.55
CA SER A 45 -0.83 -3.57 0.66
C SER A 45 -0.13 -4.17 1.88
N LEU A 46 1.13 -3.79 2.13
CA LEU A 46 1.88 -4.23 3.30
C LEU A 46 1.26 -3.75 4.60
N LYS A 47 0.82 -2.49 4.65
CA LYS A 47 0.17 -1.93 5.83
C LYS A 47 -1.17 -2.61 6.12
N ASN A 48 -1.94 -2.93 5.11
CA ASN A 48 -3.20 -3.66 5.26
C ASN A 48 -2.97 -5.04 5.86
N LYS A 49 -1.92 -5.74 5.44
CA LYS A 49 -1.54 -7.04 6.02
C LYS A 49 -1.14 -6.90 7.48
N GLU A 50 -0.39 -5.87 7.83
CA GLU A 50 -0.04 -5.58 9.24
C GLU A 50 -1.28 -5.33 10.08
N ILE A 51 -2.23 -4.56 9.58
CA ILE A 51 -3.49 -4.27 10.26
C ILE A 51 -4.27 -5.56 10.52
N GLU A 52 -4.37 -6.44 9.53
CA GLU A 52 -5.03 -7.74 9.69
C GLU A 52 -4.37 -8.58 10.79
N MET A 53 -3.04 -8.61 10.81
CA MET A 53 -2.29 -9.30 11.85
C MET A 53 -2.56 -8.74 13.23
N TYR A 54 -2.58 -7.42 13.37
CA TYR A 54 -2.86 -6.76 14.66
C TYR A 54 -4.30 -6.99 15.11
N GLU A 55 -5.25 -6.98 14.19
CA GLU A 55 -6.65 -7.31 14.49
C GLU A 55 -6.79 -8.72 15.03
N MET A 56 -6.11 -9.67 14.43
CA MET A 56 -6.10 -11.07 14.90
C MET A 56 -5.49 -11.19 16.29
N LYS A 57 -4.36 -10.52 16.53
CA LYS A 57 -3.73 -10.50 17.86
C LYS A 57 -4.65 -9.88 18.90
N LEU A 58 -5.32 -8.78 18.53
CA LEU A 58 -6.27 -8.12 19.42
C LEU A 58 -7.44 -9.02 19.78
N ASN A 59 -8.01 -9.70 18.80
CA ASN A 59 -9.09 -10.66 19.01
C ASN A 59 -8.66 -11.81 19.91
N THR A 60 -7.45 -12.33 19.70
CA THR A 60 -6.85 -13.37 20.54
C THR A 60 -6.71 -12.91 21.99
N LEU A 61 -6.22 -11.69 22.20
CA LEU A 61 -6.08 -11.11 23.52
C LEU A 61 -7.43 -10.89 24.22
N LYS A 62 -8.43 -10.45 23.48
CA LYS A 62 -9.80 -10.28 23.99
C LYS A 62 -10.39 -11.62 24.42
N LEU A 63 -10.19 -12.66 23.62
CA LEU A 63 -10.65 -14.01 23.96
C LEU A 63 -9.92 -14.56 25.19
N ALA A 64 -8.61 -14.38 25.26
CA ALA A 64 -7.81 -14.79 26.42
C ALA A 64 -8.26 -14.08 27.71
N LYS A 65 -8.53 -12.78 27.60
CA LYS A 65 -9.05 -11.98 28.71
C LYS A 65 -10.44 -12.45 29.14
N SER A 66 -11.30 -12.77 28.19
CA SER A 66 -12.62 -13.33 28.45
C SER A 66 -12.53 -14.68 29.15
N LEU A 67 -11.60 -15.53 28.75
CA LEU A 67 -11.36 -16.85 29.36
C LEU A 67 -10.83 -16.74 30.78
N SER A 68 -9.99 -15.77 31.08
CA SER A 68 -9.44 -15.55 32.42
C SER A 68 -10.51 -15.15 33.44
N ALA A 69 -11.65 -14.67 32.97
CA ALA A 69 -12.80 -14.31 33.82
C ALA A 69 -13.63 -15.54 34.26
N PHE A 70 -13.41 -16.71 33.66
CA PHE A 70 -14.09 -17.92 34.04
C PHE A 70 -13.41 -18.61 35.25
N ASN A 71 -14.16 -18.81 36.32
CA ASN A 71 -13.66 -19.45 37.53
C ASN A 71 -13.65 -20.99 37.47
N ASP A 72 -14.25 -21.58 36.43
CA ASP A 72 -14.28 -23.03 36.25
C ASP A 72 -13.05 -23.47 35.44
N LYS A 73 -12.11 -24.12 36.13
CA LYS A 73 -10.85 -24.57 35.53
C LYS A 73 -11.03 -25.58 34.41
N HIS A 74 -12.08 -26.40 34.47
CA HIS A 74 -12.32 -27.42 33.45
C HIS A 74 -12.81 -26.81 32.14
N ASP A 75 -13.81 -25.94 32.21
CA ASP A 75 -14.33 -25.24 31.04
C ASP A 75 -13.29 -24.31 30.41
N ALA A 76 -12.51 -23.63 31.24
CA ALA A 76 -11.42 -22.79 30.80
C ALA A 76 -10.37 -23.58 30.01
N LYS A 77 -10.03 -24.79 30.49
CA LYS A 77 -9.07 -25.67 29.84
C LYS A 77 -9.55 -26.11 28.45
N ILE A 78 -10.83 -26.50 28.34
CA ILE A 78 -11.44 -26.89 27.05
C ILE A 78 -11.45 -25.71 26.10
N LYS A 79 -11.85 -24.54 26.56
CA LYS A 79 -11.88 -23.31 25.76
C LYS A 79 -10.50 -22.90 25.27
N VAL A 80 -9.48 -22.99 26.11
CA VAL A 80 -8.10 -22.71 25.74
C VAL A 80 -7.62 -23.69 24.67
N THR A 81 -7.91 -24.96 24.80
CA THR A 81 -7.54 -25.97 23.80
C THR A 81 -8.19 -25.68 22.47
N ASN A 82 -9.47 -25.33 22.44
CA ASN A 82 -10.18 -24.95 21.20
C ASN A 82 -9.64 -23.68 20.60
N LEU A 83 -9.29 -22.70 21.41
CA LEU A 83 -8.73 -21.44 21.00
C LEU A 83 -7.36 -21.63 20.33
N VAL A 84 -6.49 -22.45 20.92
CA VAL A 84 -5.18 -22.78 20.36
C VAL A 84 -5.34 -23.41 18.98
N ARG A 85 -6.28 -24.33 18.82
CA ARG A 85 -6.58 -24.95 17.52
C ARG A 85 -7.01 -23.91 16.48
N GLU A 86 -7.86 -22.97 16.88
CA GLU A 86 -8.33 -21.90 15.98
C GLU A 86 -7.20 -20.95 15.60
N ILE A 87 -6.34 -20.60 16.54
CA ILE A 87 -5.15 -19.78 16.29
C ILE A 87 -4.22 -20.49 15.31
N ASP A 88 -3.96 -21.77 15.52
CA ASP A 88 -3.11 -22.56 14.62
C ASP A 88 -3.67 -22.60 13.21
N LYS A 89 -4.98 -22.75 13.05
CA LYS A 89 -5.65 -22.68 11.74
C LYS A 89 -5.48 -21.32 11.09
N CYS A 90 -5.64 -20.24 11.84
CA CYS A 90 -5.46 -18.88 11.36
C CYS A 90 -4.02 -18.61 10.91
N ILE A 91 -3.04 -19.05 11.67
CA ILE A 91 -1.62 -18.94 11.34
C ILE A 91 -1.30 -19.72 10.06
N ALA A 92 -1.84 -20.92 9.92
CA ALA A 92 -1.66 -21.74 8.72
C ALA A 92 -2.24 -21.05 7.47
N LEU A 93 -3.37 -20.38 7.61
CA LEU A 93 -3.99 -19.60 6.52
C LEU A 93 -3.17 -18.36 6.15
N LEU A 94 -2.55 -17.72 7.14
CA LEU A 94 -1.70 -16.53 6.90
C LEU A 94 -0.37 -16.87 6.23
N ASN A 95 0.16 -18.05 6.46
CA ASN A 95 1.44 -18.49 5.92
C ASN A 95 1.34 -19.17 4.55
N ARG A 96 0.19 -19.13 3.94
CA ARG A 96 -0.03 -19.66 2.58
C ARG A 96 0.58 -18.80 1.49
#